data_4e19aa6b35e2193164415ec87acf63c2
#
_entry.id   4e19aa6b35e2193164415ec87acf63c2
#
_cell.length_a   1.000
_cell.length_b   1.000
_cell.length_c   1.000
_cell.angle_alpha   90.00
_cell.angle_beta   90.00
_cell.angle_gamma   90.00
#
_symmetry.space_group_name_H-M   'P 1'
#
loop_
_entity.id
_entity.type
_entity.pdbx_description
1 polymer ?
#
loop_
_entity_poly.entity_id
_entity_poly.type
_entity_poly.pdbx_seq_one_letter_code
_entity_poly.pdbx_strand_id
1 'polypeptide(L)'
;MLEKDNRQMSLKIQVELLGISYSSLFYQPVPPSPRELAIKRRIDEIYTAHPFYGSRKITAVLHPEIGVSRPTVQSYMREMGIFALVPGPNTSKPAPQHQTYPYLLRHVSAERPNHIWGIDITYIRLQYGWLYLTAVLDWYSRYVVSWSLSQTLELDFVLAAVDNALLQAVPEIWNSDQGSHFTSPKYLERLQNANIRISMDGRGRALDNIFTERLWRTVKYEEVYLNEYDSPKEAYHQLATYFNFYNFERPHQALDYQAPAQAYGACTPRMPVIHSTLTNHTSLF
;
A
#
# COMPACT_ATOMS: atom_id res chain seq x y z
N MET A 1 45.35 -11.04 -14.47
CA MET A 1 45.68 -10.55 -15.83
C MET A 1 46.45 -11.63 -16.55
N LEU A 2 46.08 -12.00 -17.76
CA LEU A 2 46.77 -13.01 -18.53
C LEU A 2 48.01 -12.38 -19.19
N GLU A 3 49.15 -12.99 -18.97
CA GLU A 3 50.45 -12.51 -19.52
C GLU A 3 50.89 -13.41 -20.67
N LYS A 4 50.85 -12.87 -21.89
CA LYS A 4 51.23 -13.62 -23.11
C LYS A 4 52.71 -14.05 -23.13
N ASP A 5 53.56 -13.31 -22.50
CA ASP A 5 55.01 -13.49 -22.50
C ASP A 5 55.59 -14.05 -21.18
N ASN A 6 54.72 -14.65 -20.35
CA ASN A 6 55.16 -15.24 -19.09
C ASN A 6 56.03 -16.50 -19.36
N ARG A 7 57.30 -16.41 -18.99
CA ARG A 7 58.28 -17.51 -19.23
C ARG A 7 58.10 -18.71 -18.33
N GLN A 8 57.37 -18.59 -17.23
CA GLN A 8 57.17 -19.67 -16.25
C GLN A 8 55.90 -20.44 -16.45
N MET A 9 54.91 -19.85 -17.12
CA MET A 9 53.56 -20.42 -17.21
C MET A 9 52.95 -20.17 -18.60
N SER A 10 52.66 -21.23 -19.33
CA SER A 10 52.03 -21.09 -20.65
C SER A 10 50.62 -20.53 -20.55
N LEU A 11 50.15 -19.82 -21.60
CA LEU A 11 48.80 -19.30 -21.68
C LEU A 11 47.71 -20.35 -21.40
N LYS A 12 47.95 -21.60 -21.81
CA LYS A 12 47.01 -22.70 -21.57
C LYS A 12 46.85 -23.01 -20.09
N ILE A 13 47.96 -23.01 -19.33
CA ILE A 13 47.94 -23.24 -17.88
C ILE A 13 47.31 -22.05 -17.14
N GLN A 14 47.62 -20.80 -17.57
CA GLN A 14 47.01 -19.61 -16.98
C GLN A 14 45.50 -19.61 -17.14
N VAL A 15 44.97 -19.99 -18.28
CA VAL A 15 43.55 -20.07 -18.58
C VAL A 15 42.86 -21.17 -17.77
N GLU A 16 43.50 -22.31 -17.61
CA GLU A 16 43.00 -23.44 -16.82
C GLU A 16 42.89 -23.03 -15.33
N LEU A 17 43.88 -22.35 -14.79
CA LEU A 17 43.88 -21.84 -13.43
C LEU A 17 42.79 -20.77 -13.19
N LEU A 18 42.45 -20.01 -14.23
CA LEU A 18 41.37 -18.99 -14.15
C LEU A 18 39.99 -19.59 -14.44
N GLY A 19 39.88 -20.87 -14.75
CA GLY A 19 38.60 -21.54 -15.03
C GLY A 19 37.89 -21.04 -16.30
N ILE A 20 38.63 -20.44 -17.25
CA ILE A 20 38.06 -19.93 -18.50
C ILE A 20 38.44 -20.81 -19.70
N SER A 21 37.61 -20.82 -20.75
CA SER A 21 37.94 -21.56 -21.97
C SER A 21 39.10 -20.92 -22.74
N TYR A 22 40.06 -21.71 -23.20
CA TYR A 22 41.18 -21.22 -24.04
C TYR A 22 40.70 -20.49 -25.30
N SER A 23 39.61 -20.91 -25.91
CA SER A 23 39.00 -20.25 -27.07
C SER A 23 38.46 -18.85 -26.76
N SER A 24 38.10 -18.60 -25.51
CA SER A 24 37.61 -17.28 -25.07
C SER A 24 38.67 -16.18 -25.14
N LEU A 25 39.96 -16.56 -25.13
CA LEU A 25 41.06 -15.59 -25.28
C LEU A 25 41.11 -14.97 -26.67
N PHE A 26 40.65 -15.69 -27.67
CA PHE A 26 40.73 -15.29 -29.08
C PHE A 26 39.39 -14.81 -29.60
N TYR A 27 38.37 -14.81 -28.73
CA TYR A 27 37.04 -14.31 -29.11
C TYR A 27 37.09 -12.79 -29.32
N GLN A 28 36.78 -12.37 -30.53
CA GLN A 28 36.56 -10.97 -30.88
C GLN A 28 35.05 -10.77 -31.04
N PRO A 29 34.43 -9.83 -30.27
CA PRO A 29 33.01 -9.54 -30.45
C PRO A 29 32.73 -9.11 -31.89
N VAL A 30 31.76 -9.76 -32.51
CA VAL A 30 31.28 -9.35 -33.84
C VAL A 30 30.50 -8.06 -33.67
N PRO A 31 30.85 -6.97 -34.40
CA PRO A 31 30.12 -5.72 -34.33
C PRO A 31 28.65 -5.92 -34.76
N PRO A 32 27.70 -5.16 -34.18
CA PRO A 32 26.29 -5.23 -34.55
C PRO A 32 26.10 -4.97 -36.05
N SER A 33 25.27 -5.77 -36.70
CA SER A 33 24.96 -5.57 -38.12
C SER A 33 24.15 -4.28 -38.35
N PRO A 34 24.19 -3.65 -39.54
CA PRO A 34 23.36 -2.49 -39.85
C PRO A 34 21.85 -2.73 -39.63
N ARG A 35 21.38 -3.97 -39.91
CA ARG A 35 19.99 -4.36 -39.64
C ARG A 35 19.68 -4.40 -38.15
N GLU A 36 20.60 -4.91 -37.34
CA GLU A 36 20.46 -4.93 -35.89
C GLU A 36 20.36 -3.52 -35.30
N LEU A 37 21.27 -2.63 -35.74
CA LEU A 37 21.28 -1.23 -35.31
C LEU A 37 19.97 -0.52 -35.69
N ALA A 38 19.43 -0.78 -36.90
CA ALA A 38 18.18 -0.21 -37.35
C ALA A 38 16.99 -0.70 -36.47
N ILE A 39 16.96 -1.99 -36.10
CA ILE A 39 15.93 -2.55 -35.23
C ILE A 39 16.05 -1.96 -33.81
N LYS A 40 17.24 -1.90 -33.26
CA LYS A 40 17.50 -1.31 -31.92
C LYS A 40 17.08 0.16 -31.87
N ARG A 41 17.41 0.96 -32.87
CA ARG A 41 16.97 2.35 -32.98
C ARG A 41 15.45 2.45 -33.02
N ARG A 42 14.78 1.60 -33.78
CA ARG A 42 13.32 1.63 -33.90
C ARG A 42 12.64 1.20 -32.56
N ILE A 43 13.24 0.25 -31.85
CA ILE A 43 12.81 -0.13 -30.48
C ILE A 43 12.89 1.07 -29.54
N ASP A 44 13.98 1.83 -29.60
CA ASP A 44 14.21 3.00 -28.76
C ASP A 44 13.17 4.12 -29.06
N GLU A 45 12.92 4.40 -30.33
CA GLU A 45 11.89 5.37 -30.76
C GLU A 45 10.51 5.00 -30.22
N ILE A 46 10.10 3.73 -30.36
CA ILE A 46 8.80 3.25 -29.87
C ILE A 46 8.74 3.31 -28.33
N TYR A 47 9.81 2.94 -27.65
CA TYR A 47 9.87 2.97 -26.21
C TYR A 47 9.84 4.40 -25.65
N THR A 48 10.54 5.33 -26.29
CA THR A 48 10.53 6.75 -25.92
C THR A 48 9.12 7.34 -26.03
N ALA A 49 8.38 6.97 -27.09
CA ALA A 49 6.99 7.41 -27.25
C ALA A 49 6.02 6.70 -26.29
N HIS A 50 6.29 5.44 -25.93
CA HIS A 50 5.41 4.58 -25.12
C HIS A 50 6.20 3.75 -24.09
N PRO A 51 6.72 4.36 -23.00
CA PRO A 51 7.60 3.68 -22.05
C PRO A 51 6.96 2.48 -21.34
N PHE A 52 5.64 2.36 -21.39
CA PHE A 52 4.86 1.24 -20.85
C PHE A 52 4.69 0.06 -21.80
N TYR A 53 5.31 0.11 -23.02
CA TYR A 53 5.30 -1.00 -23.95
C TYR A 53 6.40 -2.02 -23.59
N GLY A 54 5.98 -3.25 -23.32
CA GLY A 54 6.89 -4.39 -23.21
C GLY A 54 7.16 -5.05 -24.56
N SER A 55 8.05 -6.06 -24.58
CA SER A 55 8.47 -6.75 -25.80
C SER A 55 7.32 -7.24 -26.69
N ARG A 56 6.18 -7.64 -26.13
CA ARG A 56 5.00 -8.08 -26.91
C ARG A 56 4.41 -6.95 -27.74
N LYS A 57 4.19 -5.77 -27.14
CA LYS A 57 3.62 -4.61 -27.84
C LYS A 57 4.61 -4.03 -28.85
N ILE A 58 5.89 -3.90 -28.48
CA ILE A 58 6.94 -3.44 -29.38
C ILE A 58 7.06 -4.39 -30.58
N THR A 59 7.01 -5.71 -30.37
CA THR A 59 7.00 -6.67 -31.49
C THR A 59 5.78 -6.50 -32.38
N ALA A 60 4.60 -6.28 -31.81
CA ALA A 60 3.37 -6.10 -32.60
C ALA A 60 3.44 -4.85 -33.52
N VAL A 61 4.12 -3.79 -33.07
CA VAL A 61 4.37 -2.60 -33.89
C VAL A 61 5.44 -2.85 -34.95
N LEU A 62 6.55 -3.53 -34.59
CA LEU A 62 7.69 -3.72 -35.48
C LEU A 62 7.50 -4.86 -36.49
N HIS A 63 6.71 -5.87 -36.18
CA HIS A 63 6.58 -7.06 -37.02
C HIS A 63 6.02 -6.75 -38.42
N PRO A 64 4.99 -5.89 -38.59
CA PRO A 64 4.52 -5.49 -39.90
C PRO A 64 5.55 -4.65 -40.69
N GLU A 65 6.39 -3.87 -39.99
CA GLU A 65 7.38 -2.98 -40.62
C GLU A 65 8.65 -3.73 -41.07
N ILE A 66 9.19 -4.61 -40.22
CA ILE A 66 10.55 -5.16 -40.37
C ILE A 66 10.57 -6.70 -40.31
N GLY A 67 9.46 -7.35 -39.94
CA GLY A 67 9.39 -8.81 -39.83
C GLY A 67 10.25 -9.41 -38.70
N VAL A 68 10.38 -8.69 -37.57
CA VAL A 68 11.18 -9.11 -36.42
C VAL A 68 10.39 -9.99 -35.46
N SER A 69 11.05 -11.04 -34.93
CA SER A 69 10.44 -11.94 -33.95
C SER A 69 10.51 -11.38 -32.51
N ARG A 70 9.57 -11.80 -31.67
CA ARG A 70 9.55 -11.40 -30.25
C ARG A 70 10.83 -11.76 -29.46
N PRO A 71 11.43 -12.97 -29.60
CA PRO A 71 12.70 -13.28 -28.93
C PRO A 71 13.80 -12.28 -29.27
N THR A 72 13.90 -11.88 -30.54
CA THR A 72 14.89 -10.90 -31.01
C THR A 72 14.65 -9.53 -30.36
N VAL A 73 13.40 -9.03 -30.34
CA VAL A 73 13.04 -7.77 -29.69
C VAL A 73 13.36 -7.82 -28.19
N GLN A 74 13.05 -8.94 -27.53
CA GLN A 74 13.33 -9.12 -26.10
C GLN A 74 14.84 -9.14 -25.79
N SER A 75 15.66 -9.76 -26.67
CA SER A 75 17.12 -9.74 -26.54
C SER A 75 17.67 -8.33 -26.66
N TYR A 76 17.26 -7.60 -27.69
CA TYR A 76 17.72 -6.23 -27.93
C TYR A 76 17.26 -5.25 -26.83
N MET A 77 16.03 -5.36 -26.36
CA MET A 77 15.58 -4.58 -25.20
C MET A 77 16.45 -4.83 -23.97
N ARG A 78 16.81 -6.08 -23.70
CA ARG A 78 17.69 -6.45 -22.57
C ARG A 78 19.09 -5.86 -22.74
N GLU A 79 19.68 -5.96 -23.93
CA GLU A 79 21.00 -5.42 -24.25
C GLU A 79 21.02 -3.89 -24.12
N MET A 80 19.93 -3.22 -24.48
CA MET A 80 19.78 -1.76 -24.37
C MET A 80 19.38 -1.30 -22.94
N GLY A 81 19.14 -2.23 -22.00
CA GLY A 81 18.66 -1.90 -20.66
C GLY A 81 17.23 -1.35 -20.62
N ILE A 82 16.41 -1.63 -21.64
CA ILE A 82 15.05 -1.14 -21.79
C ILE A 82 14.06 -2.10 -21.14
N PHE A 83 13.27 -1.60 -20.18
CA PHE A 83 12.21 -2.33 -19.50
C PHE A 83 10.92 -1.53 -19.51
N ALA A 84 9.78 -2.21 -19.74
CA ALA A 84 8.48 -1.55 -19.68
C ALA A 84 8.26 -0.93 -18.29
N LEU A 85 7.80 0.30 -18.25
CA LEU A 85 7.30 0.93 -17.03
C LEU A 85 5.95 0.29 -16.68
N VAL A 86 5.99 -0.65 -15.76
CA VAL A 86 4.80 -1.34 -15.21
C VAL A 86 4.82 -1.19 -13.70
N PRO A 87 3.64 -1.21 -13.03
CA PRO A 87 3.61 -1.30 -11.59
C PRO A 87 4.49 -2.48 -11.14
N GLY A 88 5.35 -2.24 -10.15
CA GLY A 88 6.18 -3.27 -9.55
C GLY A 88 5.34 -4.46 -9.04
N PRO A 89 5.96 -5.60 -8.76
CA PRO A 89 5.27 -6.71 -8.13
C PRO A 89 4.66 -6.25 -6.80
N ASN A 90 3.47 -6.77 -6.48
CA ASN A 90 2.85 -6.51 -5.18
C ASN A 90 3.82 -6.97 -4.07
N THR A 91 4.36 -6.01 -3.32
CA THR A 91 5.31 -6.26 -2.23
C THR A 91 4.61 -6.70 -0.95
N SER A 92 3.28 -6.55 -0.87
CA SER A 92 2.46 -7.02 0.25
C SER A 92 2.27 -8.54 0.15
N LYS A 93 3.32 -9.30 0.47
CA LYS A 93 3.20 -10.75 0.64
C LYS A 93 2.73 -11.03 2.05
N PRO A 94 1.65 -11.84 2.24
CA PRO A 94 1.27 -12.31 3.56
C PRO A 94 2.45 -13.04 4.22
N ALA A 95 2.79 -12.68 5.45
CA ALA A 95 3.76 -13.45 6.19
C ALA A 95 3.14 -14.81 6.56
N PRO A 96 3.89 -15.91 6.53
CA PRO A 96 3.38 -17.26 6.85
C PRO A 96 2.76 -17.38 8.26
N GLN A 97 3.12 -16.45 9.16
CA GLN A 97 2.67 -16.38 10.55
C GLN A 97 1.36 -15.60 10.72
N HIS A 98 0.82 -14.97 9.65
CA HIS A 98 -0.39 -14.16 9.73
C HIS A 98 -1.62 -15.05 9.78
N GLN A 99 -2.31 -14.99 10.91
CA GLN A 99 -3.57 -15.71 11.11
C GLN A 99 -4.73 -14.91 10.53
N THR A 100 -5.57 -15.56 9.71
CA THR A 100 -6.82 -14.99 9.21
C THR A 100 -8.01 -15.59 9.93
N TYR A 101 -9.03 -14.78 10.15
CA TYR A 101 -10.28 -15.18 10.80
C TYR A 101 -11.44 -15.25 9.78
N PRO A 102 -12.47 -16.06 10.04
CA PRO A 102 -13.61 -16.15 9.17
C PRO A 102 -14.45 -14.86 9.22
N TYR A 103 -15.14 -14.53 8.13
CA TYR A 103 -16.13 -13.47 8.09
C TYR A 103 -17.40 -13.88 8.85
N LEU A 104 -17.68 -13.18 9.94
CA LEU A 104 -18.79 -13.51 10.85
C LEU A 104 -20.08 -12.74 10.52
N LEU A 105 -20.03 -11.74 9.63
CA LEU A 105 -21.08 -10.75 9.48
C LEU A 105 -22.04 -11.03 8.31
N ARG A 106 -21.98 -12.24 7.72
CA ARG A 106 -22.94 -12.62 6.68
C ARG A 106 -24.36 -12.66 7.28
N HIS A 107 -25.23 -11.77 6.80
CA HIS A 107 -26.62 -11.61 7.27
C HIS A 107 -26.72 -11.13 8.73
N VAL A 108 -25.68 -10.54 9.29
CA VAL A 108 -25.71 -9.93 10.62
C VAL A 108 -25.77 -8.42 10.46
N SER A 109 -26.78 -7.79 11.04
CA SER A 109 -26.90 -6.34 11.14
C SER A 109 -26.45 -5.85 12.51
N ALA A 110 -25.85 -4.68 12.59
CA ALA A 110 -25.58 -4.05 13.88
C ALA A 110 -26.91 -3.58 14.50
N GLU A 111 -27.26 -4.07 15.69
CA GLU A 111 -28.57 -3.84 16.33
C GLU A 111 -28.53 -2.83 17.47
N ARG A 112 -27.34 -2.56 18.00
CA ARG A 112 -27.10 -1.65 19.15
C ARG A 112 -25.65 -1.12 19.13
N PRO A 113 -25.37 -0.03 19.85
CA PRO A 113 -23.98 0.41 20.07
C PRO A 113 -23.11 -0.72 20.62
N ASN A 114 -21.86 -0.74 20.18
CA ASN A 114 -20.86 -1.74 20.56
C ASN A 114 -21.21 -3.20 20.19
N HIS A 115 -22.13 -3.40 19.25
CA HIS A 115 -22.36 -4.73 18.69
C HIS A 115 -21.27 -5.10 17.69
N ILE A 116 -21.05 -4.26 16.68
CA ILE A 116 -20.03 -4.47 15.63
C ILE A 116 -19.21 -3.20 15.44
N TRP A 117 -17.91 -3.31 15.58
CA TRP A 117 -16.97 -2.26 15.19
C TRP A 117 -16.20 -2.66 13.94
N GLY A 118 -15.92 -1.70 13.08
CA GLY A 118 -15.05 -1.85 11.92
C GLY A 118 -13.83 -0.95 12.03
N ILE A 119 -12.68 -1.45 11.58
CA ILE A 119 -11.44 -0.68 11.46
C ILE A 119 -10.92 -0.79 10.03
N ASP A 120 -10.32 0.29 9.54
CA ASP A 120 -9.64 0.32 8.25
C ASP A 120 -8.62 1.47 8.21
N ILE A 121 -7.78 1.47 7.17
CA ILE A 121 -6.76 2.49 6.93
C ILE A 121 -7.05 3.20 5.62
N THR A 122 -6.92 4.52 5.61
CA THR A 122 -6.96 5.32 4.40
C THR A 122 -5.79 6.26 4.30
N TYR A 123 -5.54 6.76 3.07
CA TYR A 123 -4.48 7.71 2.77
C TYR A 123 -5.04 9.13 2.73
N ILE A 124 -4.35 10.05 3.38
CA ILE A 124 -4.64 11.48 3.37
C ILE A 124 -3.50 12.19 2.63
N ARG A 125 -3.85 12.95 1.60
CA ARG A 125 -2.88 13.69 0.82
C ARG A 125 -2.47 14.96 1.56
N LEU A 126 -1.16 15.22 1.61
CA LEU A 126 -0.58 16.52 1.95
C LEU A 126 -0.12 17.22 0.67
N GLN A 127 0.22 18.48 0.76
CA GLN A 127 0.90 19.21 -0.32
C GLN A 127 2.18 18.46 -0.75
N TYR A 128 2.95 17.98 0.22
CA TYR A 128 4.16 17.19 0.00
C TYR A 128 4.07 15.86 0.75
N GLY A 129 3.54 14.82 0.09
CA GLY A 129 3.51 13.47 0.64
C GLY A 129 2.13 12.98 1.08
N TRP A 130 2.13 12.02 1.99
CA TRP A 130 0.94 11.31 2.43
C TRP A 130 0.97 11.07 3.93
N LEU A 131 -0.22 11.07 4.54
CA LEU A 131 -0.46 10.55 5.87
C LEU A 131 -1.35 9.31 5.79
N TYR A 132 -1.28 8.51 6.82
CA TYR A 132 -2.08 7.31 7.01
C TYR A 132 -3.04 7.54 8.15
N LEU A 133 -4.32 7.44 7.87
CA LEU A 133 -5.40 7.59 8.84
C LEU A 133 -6.06 6.25 9.07
N THR A 134 -6.15 5.81 10.32
CA THR A 134 -6.99 4.69 10.73
C THR A 134 -8.11 5.17 11.63
N ALA A 135 -9.27 4.55 11.55
CA ALA A 135 -10.39 4.84 12.43
C ALA A 135 -11.17 3.57 12.80
N VAL A 136 -11.69 3.57 14.02
CA VAL A 136 -12.60 2.56 14.53
C VAL A 136 -14.02 3.12 14.53
N LEU A 137 -14.92 2.49 13.80
CA LEU A 137 -16.29 2.92 13.58
C LEU A 137 -17.27 1.92 14.20
N ASP A 138 -18.18 2.41 15.03
CA ASP A 138 -19.35 1.63 15.45
C ASP A 138 -20.36 1.56 14.30
N TRP A 139 -20.70 0.34 13.87
CA TRP A 139 -21.55 0.13 12.70
C TRP A 139 -23.03 0.45 12.94
N TYR A 140 -23.50 0.41 14.18
CA TYR A 140 -24.85 0.77 14.51
C TYR A 140 -25.07 2.29 14.42
N SER A 141 -24.29 3.01 15.19
CA SER A 141 -24.43 4.47 15.36
C SER A 141 -23.65 5.31 14.35
N ARG A 142 -22.76 4.72 13.57
CA ARG A 142 -21.79 5.42 12.71
C ARG A 142 -20.81 6.30 13.50
N TYR A 143 -20.76 6.17 14.81
CA TYR A 143 -19.86 6.91 15.69
C TYR A 143 -18.41 6.47 15.49
N VAL A 144 -17.53 7.43 15.23
CA VAL A 144 -16.09 7.19 15.20
C VAL A 144 -15.59 7.11 16.63
N VAL A 145 -15.38 5.87 17.10
CA VAL A 145 -14.98 5.58 18.48
C VAL A 145 -13.56 6.07 18.76
N SER A 146 -12.65 5.81 17.83
CA SER A 146 -11.28 6.33 17.88
C SER A 146 -10.69 6.48 16.48
N TRP A 147 -9.62 7.24 16.39
CA TRP A 147 -8.84 7.37 15.17
C TRP A 147 -7.38 7.70 15.51
N SER A 148 -6.48 7.47 14.57
CA SER A 148 -5.07 7.81 14.67
C SER A 148 -4.50 8.18 13.32
N LEU A 149 -3.52 9.11 13.30
CA LEU A 149 -2.86 9.63 12.12
C LEU A 149 -1.35 9.39 12.23
N SER A 150 -0.72 8.96 11.14
CA SER A 150 0.72 8.70 11.10
C SER A 150 1.34 9.14 9.77
N GLN A 151 2.63 9.47 9.79
CA GLN A 151 3.44 9.71 8.60
C GLN A 151 4.02 8.41 8.01
N THR A 152 4.02 7.33 8.77
CA THR A 152 4.51 6.01 8.36
C THR A 152 3.40 4.98 8.42
N LEU A 153 3.47 3.96 7.55
CA LEU A 153 2.53 2.84 7.52
C LEU A 153 3.01 1.72 8.47
N GLU A 154 3.51 2.06 9.63
CA GLU A 154 3.91 1.12 10.67
C GLU A 154 2.70 0.69 11.51
N LEU A 155 2.84 -0.39 12.25
CA LEU A 155 1.72 -0.96 13.01
C LEU A 155 1.27 -0.07 14.18
N ASP A 156 2.16 0.73 14.74
CA ASP A 156 1.95 1.42 16.02
C ASP A 156 0.76 2.38 16.02
N PHE A 157 0.50 3.09 14.93
CA PHE A 157 -0.66 3.98 14.87
C PHE A 157 -1.99 3.22 14.83
N VAL A 158 -2.01 2.02 14.24
CA VAL A 158 -3.18 1.14 14.29
C VAL A 158 -3.42 0.65 15.71
N LEU A 159 -2.35 0.22 16.39
CA LEU A 159 -2.45 -0.23 17.78
C LEU A 159 -2.92 0.90 18.71
N ALA A 160 -2.44 2.12 18.49
CA ALA A 160 -2.90 3.29 19.25
C ALA A 160 -4.41 3.54 19.07
N ALA A 161 -4.93 3.40 17.85
CA ALA A 161 -6.37 3.52 17.60
C ALA A 161 -7.16 2.41 18.29
N VAL A 162 -6.67 1.16 18.26
CA VAL A 162 -7.30 0.03 18.94
C VAL A 162 -7.32 0.25 20.45
N ASP A 163 -6.16 0.56 21.05
CA ASP A 163 -6.02 0.76 22.49
C ASP A 163 -6.94 1.91 22.98
N ASN A 164 -6.99 3.03 22.25
CA ASN A 164 -7.89 4.15 22.55
C ASN A 164 -9.38 3.78 22.41
N ALA A 165 -9.74 2.95 21.44
CA ALA A 165 -11.11 2.46 21.30
C ALA A 165 -11.51 1.56 22.48
N LEU A 166 -10.65 0.62 22.86
CA LEU A 166 -10.89 -0.33 23.94
C LEU A 166 -10.94 0.34 25.32
N LEU A 167 -10.34 1.51 25.51
CA LEU A 167 -10.52 2.35 26.69
C LEU A 167 -11.93 2.94 26.82
N GLN A 168 -12.66 3.04 25.71
CA GLN A 168 -14.02 3.62 25.74
C GLN A 168 -15.09 2.55 25.95
N ALA A 169 -15.00 1.44 25.22
CA ALA A 169 -15.91 0.30 25.32
C ALA A 169 -15.28 -0.95 24.68
N VAL A 170 -15.93 -2.08 24.84
CA VAL A 170 -15.55 -3.34 24.21
C VAL A 170 -16.71 -3.81 23.32
N PRO A 171 -16.50 -3.99 21.99
CA PRO A 171 -17.54 -4.50 21.12
C PRO A 171 -17.67 -6.02 21.21
N GLU A 172 -18.78 -6.57 20.74
CA GLU A 172 -18.93 -8.04 20.60
C GLU A 172 -18.11 -8.56 19.42
N ILE A 173 -18.16 -7.86 18.27
CA ILE A 173 -17.49 -8.27 17.03
C ILE A 173 -16.63 -7.09 16.56
N TRP A 174 -15.41 -7.43 16.16
CA TRP A 174 -14.49 -6.50 15.54
C TRP A 174 -14.16 -6.96 14.13
N ASN A 175 -14.46 -6.13 13.15
CA ASN A 175 -14.25 -6.42 11.74
C ASN A 175 -13.08 -5.62 11.15
N SER A 176 -12.28 -6.27 10.33
CA SER A 176 -11.20 -5.64 9.55
C SER A 176 -11.01 -6.36 8.22
N ASP A 177 -10.22 -5.80 7.33
CA ASP A 177 -9.72 -6.55 6.18
C ASP A 177 -8.60 -7.54 6.57
N GLN A 178 -8.04 -8.26 5.58
CA GLN A 178 -6.93 -9.18 5.77
C GLN A 178 -5.56 -8.52 5.53
N GLY A 179 -5.45 -7.21 5.69
CA GLY A 179 -4.20 -6.46 5.56
C GLY A 179 -3.15 -6.89 6.58
N SER A 180 -1.88 -6.63 6.27
CA SER A 180 -0.76 -7.03 7.12
C SER A 180 -0.81 -6.45 8.54
N HIS A 181 -1.39 -5.26 8.71
CA HIS A 181 -1.60 -4.64 10.02
C HIS A 181 -2.60 -5.43 10.87
N PHE A 182 -3.72 -5.82 10.26
CA PHE A 182 -4.85 -6.48 10.93
C PHE A 182 -4.65 -8.00 11.13
N THR A 183 -3.68 -8.58 10.44
CA THR A 183 -3.28 -9.98 10.63
C THR A 183 -2.01 -10.12 11.49
N SER A 184 -1.48 -9.01 12.02
CA SER A 184 -0.29 -9.04 12.88
C SER A 184 -0.59 -9.64 14.26
N PRO A 185 0.34 -10.44 14.82
CA PRO A 185 0.15 -11.03 16.15
C PRO A 185 -0.17 -10.00 17.24
N LYS A 186 0.52 -8.85 17.24
CA LYS A 186 0.32 -7.78 18.23
C LYS A 186 -1.09 -7.16 18.19
N TYR A 187 -1.67 -7.04 16.99
CA TYR A 187 -3.04 -6.55 16.83
C TYR A 187 -4.05 -7.60 17.30
N LEU A 188 -3.89 -8.85 16.87
CA LEU A 188 -4.80 -9.94 17.22
C LEU A 188 -4.80 -10.21 18.74
N GLU A 189 -3.64 -10.17 19.39
CA GLU A 189 -3.49 -10.34 20.83
C GLU A 189 -4.34 -9.33 21.63
N ARG A 190 -4.40 -8.05 21.20
CA ARG A 190 -5.24 -7.03 21.87
C ARG A 190 -6.72 -7.40 21.85
N LEU A 191 -7.21 -7.83 20.69
CA LEU A 191 -8.61 -8.20 20.52
C LEU A 191 -8.95 -9.49 21.27
N GLN A 192 -8.04 -10.47 21.26
CA GLN A 192 -8.19 -11.73 22.01
C GLN A 192 -8.19 -11.49 23.54
N ASN A 193 -7.27 -10.66 24.03
CA ASN A 193 -7.21 -10.31 25.46
C ASN A 193 -8.47 -9.57 25.93
N ALA A 194 -9.14 -8.84 25.03
CA ALA A 194 -10.43 -8.21 25.30
C ALA A 194 -11.63 -9.15 25.11
N ASN A 195 -11.42 -10.44 24.79
CA ASN A 195 -12.46 -11.43 24.49
C ASN A 195 -13.41 -11.05 23.35
N ILE A 196 -12.91 -10.35 22.34
CA ILE A 196 -13.67 -9.88 21.19
C ILE A 196 -13.71 -10.97 20.11
N ARG A 197 -14.86 -11.16 19.48
CA ARG A 197 -14.99 -12.03 18.32
C ARG A 197 -14.42 -11.34 17.09
N ILE A 198 -13.35 -11.90 16.51
CA ILE A 198 -12.66 -11.33 15.36
C ILE A 198 -13.31 -11.80 14.08
N SER A 199 -13.66 -10.85 13.20
CA SER A 199 -14.18 -11.07 11.85
C SER A 199 -13.23 -10.41 10.84
N MET A 200 -12.97 -11.10 9.72
CA MET A 200 -12.17 -10.54 8.63
C MET A 200 -12.89 -10.66 7.30
N ASP A 201 -12.87 -9.58 6.53
CA ASP A 201 -13.48 -9.53 5.20
C ASP A 201 -12.90 -10.59 4.27
N GLY A 202 -13.74 -11.15 3.42
CA GLY A 202 -13.27 -12.06 2.37
C GLY A 202 -12.43 -11.34 1.31
N ARG A 203 -11.42 -11.99 0.76
CA ARG A 203 -10.60 -11.41 -0.32
C ARG A 203 -11.48 -10.98 -1.50
N GLY A 204 -11.37 -9.71 -1.89
CA GLY A 204 -12.08 -9.14 -3.03
C GLY A 204 -13.57 -8.86 -2.79
N ARG A 205 -14.04 -8.82 -1.54
CA ARG A 205 -15.41 -8.49 -1.18
C ARG A 205 -15.50 -7.10 -0.57
N ALA A 206 -15.53 -6.09 -1.41
CA ALA A 206 -15.64 -4.68 -0.99
C ALA A 206 -16.92 -4.39 -0.16
N LEU A 207 -17.97 -5.18 -0.29
CA LEU A 207 -19.22 -5.00 0.44
C LEU A 207 -19.15 -5.40 1.92
N ASP A 208 -18.12 -6.14 2.31
CA ASP A 208 -18.00 -6.66 3.68
C ASP A 208 -17.61 -5.55 4.70
N ASN A 209 -17.04 -4.41 4.24
CA ASN A 209 -16.68 -3.25 5.08
C ASN A 209 -17.30 -1.92 4.58
N ILE A 210 -18.50 -1.99 4.01
CA ILE A 210 -19.17 -0.85 3.37
C ILE A 210 -19.32 0.38 4.27
N PHE A 211 -19.44 0.20 5.59
CA PHE A 211 -19.63 1.31 6.52
C PHE A 211 -18.36 2.12 6.71
N THR A 212 -17.21 1.46 6.80
CA THR A 212 -15.91 2.13 6.93
C THR A 212 -15.49 2.76 5.60
N GLU A 213 -15.75 2.08 4.47
CA GLU A 213 -15.55 2.68 3.15
C GLU A 213 -16.41 3.94 2.94
N ARG A 214 -17.66 3.92 3.42
CA ARG A 214 -18.55 5.09 3.41
C ARG A 214 -18.00 6.22 4.27
N LEU A 215 -17.43 5.90 5.44
CA LEU A 215 -16.77 6.89 6.29
C LEU A 215 -15.63 7.57 5.52
N TRP A 216 -14.76 6.80 4.86
CA TRP A 216 -13.65 7.37 4.08
C TRP A 216 -14.11 8.27 2.95
N ARG A 217 -15.16 7.88 2.24
CA ARG A 217 -15.76 8.76 1.25
C ARG A 217 -16.20 10.07 1.87
N THR A 218 -16.90 10.01 2.98
CA THR A 218 -17.42 11.19 3.69
C THR A 218 -16.27 12.10 4.15
N VAL A 219 -15.27 11.57 4.84
CA VAL A 219 -14.07 12.30 5.29
C VAL A 219 -13.34 12.96 4.11
N LYS A 220 -13.15 12.22 3.02
CA LYS A 220 -12.44 12.75 1.85
C LYS A 220 -13.18 13.89 1.17
N TYR A 221 -14.50 13.77 0.97
CA TYR A 221 -15.27 14.78 0.25
C TYR A 221 -15.66 15.98 1.10
N GLU A 222 -15.83 15.79 2.40
CA GLU A 222 -16.28 16.87 3.29
C GLU A 222 -15.13 17.60 3.99
N GLU A 223 -13.93 17.01 4.05
CA GLU A 223 -12.77 17.60 4.72
C GLU A 223 -11.52 17.62 3.82
N VAL A 224 -11.02 16.44 3.41
CA VAL A 224 -9.68 16.32 2.81
C VAL A 224 -9.58 17.03 1.46
N TYR A 225 -10.61 16.92 0.60
CA TYR A 225 -10.59 17.51 -0.75
C TYR A 225 -10.95 19.01 -0.75
N LEU A 226 -11.45 19.52 0.35
CA LEU A 226 -11.75 20.94 0.52
C LEU A 226 -10.58 21.72 1.12
N ASN A 227 -9.59 21.03 1.68
CA ASN A 227 -8.45 21.62 2.36
C ASN A 227 -7.13 21.10 1.78
N GLU A 228 -6.16 22.00 1.67
CA GLU A 228 -4.76 21.65 1.39
C GLU A 228 -3.98 21.73 2.70
N TYR A 229 -3.52 20.60 3.20
CA TYR A 229 -2.75 20.56 4.44
C TYR A 229 -1.27 20.80 4.16
N ASP A 230 -0.72 21.87 4.73
CA ASP A 230 0.70 22.21 4.61
C ASP A 230 1.60 21.32 5.48
N SER A 231 1.06 20.78 6.56
CA SER A 231 1.81 19.99 7.52
C SER A 231 1.00 18.86 8.16
N PRO A 232 1.68 17.81 8.66
CA PRO A 232 1.03 16.75 9.44
C PRO A 232 0.29 17.26 10.68
N LYS A 233 0.83 18.31 11.34
CA LYS A 233 0.21 18.92 12.51
C LYS A 233 -1.10 19.62 12.15
N GLU A 234 -1.13 20.34 11.08
CA GLU A 234 -2.32 20.99 10.56
C GLU A 234 -3.40 19.97 10.20
N ALA A 235 -3.03 18.94 9.39
CA ALA A 235 -3.93 17.86 9.04
C ALA A 235 -4.54 17.19 10.27
N TYR A 236 -3.74 16.98 11.33
CA TYR A 236 -4.22 16.43 12.60
C TYR A 236 -5.29 17.34 13.25
N HIS A 237 -5.03 18.64 13.35
CA HIS A 237 -5.97 19.58 13.98
C HIS A 237 -7.27 19.71 13.20
N GLN A 238 -7.19 19.80 11.88
CA GLN A 238 -8.38 19.91 11.03
C GLN A 238 -9.20 18.60 11.06
N LEU A 239 -8.56 17.43 10.96
CA LEU A 239 -9.23 16.14 11.11
C LEU A 239 -9.83 15.94 12.50
N ALA A 240 -9.18 16.42 13.57
CA ALA A 240 -9.72 16.36 14.92
C ALA A 240 -11.01 17.21 15.05
N THR A 241 -11.00 18.41 14.48
CA THR A 241 -12.17 19.27 14.41
C THR A 241 -13.28 18.62 13.59
N TYR A 242 -12.92 18.05 12.42
CA TYR A 242 -13.86 17.38 11.55
C TYR A 242 -14.50 16.14 12.21
N PHE A 243 -13.73 15.26 12.86
CA PHE A 243 -14.30 14.09 13.54
C PHE A 243 -15.19 14.48 14.74
N ASN A 244 -14.87 15.59 15.39
CA ASN A 244 -15.76 16.13 16.43
C ASN A 244 -17.09 16.59 15.81
N PHE A 245 -17.05 17.38 14.75
CA PHE A 245 -18.24 17.76 13.97
C PHE A 245 -19.01 16.54 13.47
N TYR A 246 -18.31 15.58 12.85
CA TYR A 246 -18.90 14.34 12.33
C TYR A 246 -19.68 13.59 13.41
N ASN A 247 -19.10 13.43 14.58
CA ASN A 247 -19.69 12.66 15.67
C ASN A 247 -20.85 13.39 16.35
N PHE A 248 -20.73 14.69 16.59
CA PHE A 248 -21.63 15.40 17.50
C PHE A 248 -22.63 16.33 16.82
N GLU A 249 -22.36 16.76 15.60
CA GLU A 249 -23.15 17.79 14.92
C GLU A 249 -23.70 17.34 13.56
N ARG A 250 -22.93 16.51 12.82
CA ARG A 250 -23.28 16.14 11.46
C ARG A 250 -24.53 15.27 11.40
N PRO A 251 -25.63 15.69 10.70
CA PRO A 251 -26.83 14.87 10.54
C PRO A 251 -26.52 13.65 9.66
N HIS A 252 -26.94 12.46 10.07
CA HIS A 252 -26.72 11.23 9.33
C HIS A 252 -28.05 10.65 8.83
N GLN A 253 -28.27 10.61 7.51
CA GLN A 253 -29.53 10.16 6.92
C GLN A 253 -29.95 8.75 7.37
N ALA A 254 -28.99 7.81 7.49
CA ALA A 254 -29.27 6.44 7.94
C ALA A 254 -29.59 6.34 9.45
N LEU A 255 -29.56 7.44 10.18
CA LEU A 255 -29.89 7.57 11.59
C LEU A 255 -31.04 8.55 11.80
N ASP A 256 -31.94 8.66 10.81
CA ASP A 256 -33.05 9.62 10.84
C ASP A 256 -32.59 11.06 11.13
N TYR A 257 -31.46 11.46 10.52
CA TYR A 257 -30.80 12.73 10.68
C TYR A 257 -30.28 13.04 12.10
N GLN A 258 -30.21 12.06 12.98
CA GLN A 258 -29.49 12.20 14.25
C GLN A 258 -27.97 12.23 14.01
N ALA A 259 -27.25 12.92 14.90
CA ALA A 259 -25.79 12.85 14.93
C ALA A 259 -25.34 11.47 15.48
N PRO A 260 -24.21 10.90 15.00
CA PRO A 260 -23.69 9.62 15.46
C PRO A 260 -23.57 9.49 16.98
N ALA A 261 -23.16 10.53 17.69
CA ALA A 261 -23.05 10.55 19.15
C ALA A 261 -24.40 10.32 19.85
N GLN A 262 -25.48 10.86 19.30
CA GLN A 262 -26.82 10.67 19.87
C GLN A 262 -27.25 9.20 19.76
N ALA A 263 -27.03 8.58 18.59
CA ALA A 263 -27.33 7.17 18.37
C ALA A 263 -26.41 6.22 19.18
N TYR A 264 -25.18 6.66 19.46
CA TYR A 264 -24.23 5.92 20.29
C TYR A 264 -24.48 6.06 21.78
N GLY A 265 -25.16 7.14 22.21
CA GLY A 265 -25.35 7.48 23.62
C GLY A 265 -24.16 8.21 24.25
N ALA A 266 -23.32 8.87 23.44
CA ALA A 266 -22.21 9.67 23.92
C ALA A 266 -22.66 11.09 24.27
N CYS A 267 -22.34 11.55 25.47
CA CYS A 267 -22.82 12.86 25.98
C CYS A 267 -21.83 14.03 25.80
N THR A 268 -20.55 13.76 25.56
CA THR A 268 -19.52 14.80 25.48
C THR A 268 -18.44 14.46 24.44
N PRO A 269 -17.91 15.48 23.71
CA PRO A 269 -16.74 15.30 22.86
C PRO A 269 -15.53 14.81 23.67
N ARG A 270 -14.92 13.71 23.26
CA ARG A 270 -13.64 13.27 23.81
C ARG A 270 -12.55 13.63 22.83
N MET A 271 -11.61 14.47 23.24
CA MET A 271 -10.42 14.73 22.44
C MET A 271 -9.58 13.47 22.37
N PRO A 272 -9.09 13.06 21.17
CA PRO A 272 -8.18 11.95 21.06
C PRO A 272 -6.89 12.22 21.86
N VAL A 273 -6.36 11.17 22.50
CA VAL A 273 -5.07 11.27 23.19
C VAL A 273 -3.97 11.43 22.14
N ILE A 274 -3.26 12.55 22.20
CA ILE A 274 -2.11 12.79 21.31
C ILE A 274 -0.99 11.87 21.74
N HIS A 275 -0.76 10.79 21.03
CA HIS A 275 0.49 10.07 21.13
C HIS A 275 1.59 10.86 20.40
N SER A 276 2.70 11.10 21.08
CA SER A 276 3.82 11.96 20.70
C SER A 276 4.68 11.48 19.51
N THR A 277 4.17 10.62 18.65
CA THR A 277 4.84 10.19 17.40
C THR A 277 4.87 11.27 16.31
N LEU A 278 4.19 12.42 16.55
CA LEU A 278 4.27 13.61 15.68
C LEU A 278 5.41 14.56 16.08
N THR A 279 6.27 14.19 17.03
CA THR A 279 7.37 15.03 17.50
C THR A 279 8.65 14.79 16.68
N ASN A 280 9.04 15.85 15.95
CA ASN A 280 10.43 16.22 15.63
C ASN A 280 11.24 15.33 14.67
N HIS A 281 10.99 15.46 13.38
CA HIS A 281 12.08 15.58 12.42
C HIS A 281 12.09 16.99 11.80
N THR A 282 12.27 18.00 12.64
CA THR A 282 12.68 19.36 12.21
C THR A 282 14.14 19.49 12.59
N SER A 283 15.02 18.87 11.82
CA SER A 283 16.39 19.32 11.60
C SER A 283 17.04 18.39 10.58
N LEU A 284 17.20 18.91 9.41
CA LEU A 284 18.29 18.75 8.44
C LEU A 284 17.71 19.01 7.04
N PHE A 285 17.73 20.22 6.69
CA PHE A 285 18.14 21.03 5.52
C PHE A 285 17.41 22.35 5.48
#